data_e677a508dcc44d97af10a6225bf93ba5
#
_entry.id   e677a508dcc44d97af10a6225bf93ba5
#
_cell.length_a   1.000
_cell.length_b   1.000
_cell.length_c   1.000
_cell.angle_alpha   90.00
_cell.angle_beta   90.00
_cell.angle_gamma   90.00
#
_symmetry.space_group_name_H-M   'P 1'
#
loop_
_entity.id
_entity.type
_entity.pdbx_description
1 polymer ?
#
loop_
_entity_poly.entity_id
_entity_poly.type
_entity_poly.pdbx_seq_one_letter_code
_entity_poly.pdbx_strand_id
1 'polypeptide(L)'
;MLWTFGTLAVGGLVFWLVLALNIPYRITATPETTSATMSETTPDPSLMSAPPADMSAWVTDIRPGPDDHSAVLRVDLPACAVEPHTQITEAAGRIDAGVLFQPRNGPDCKQVPTDFPMKTAAPIGKRPVLVNAGDTWGLTSTGWKKCDKILGCEPPTDHCDQAWVAQVEFSAEAEHPGTTRACDQNWLIHDLRRHSGQAPARVVSRWAGNGWMSFASAKGGGCSEILAVEPAFPTHLCQNLTPPS
;
A
#
# COMPACT_ATOMS: atom_id res chain seq x y z
N MET A 1 36.62 -48.55 5.74
CA MET A 1 35.27 -49.00 6.11
C MET A 1 34.26 -48.15 5.44
N LEU A 2 33.64 -48.69 4.40
CA LEU A 2 32.52 -48.06 3.65
C LEU A 2 31.24 -48.17 4.49
N TRP A 3 30.49 -47.11 4.58
CA TRP A 3 29.07 -47.15 4.86
C TRP A 3 28.30 -46.37 3.85
N THR A 4 27.40 -47.08 3.24
CA THR A 4 26.61 -46.82 2.07
C THR A 4 25.46 -45.88 2.33
N PHE A 5 25.18 -45.07 1.30
CA PHE A 5 24.00 -44.21 1.08
C PHE A 5 22.66 -44.98 1.16
N GLY A 6 21.70 -44.38 1.85
CA GLY A 6 20.32 -44.73 1.79
C GLY A 6 19.46 -43.51 1.46
N THR A 7 19.21 -43.29 0.18
CA THR A 7 18.22 -42.35 -0.33
C THR A 7 16.84 -42.94 -0.19
N LEU A 8 15.98 -42.32 0.62
CA LEU A 8 14.53 -42.55 0.61
C LEU A 8 13.86 -41.30 0.05
N ALA A 9 13.51 -41.38 -1.22
CA ALA A 9 12.61 -40.45 -1.88
C ALA A 9 11.16 -40.82 -1.52
N VAL A 10 10.51 -40.01 -0.69
CA VAL A 10 9.06 -40.09 -0.49
C VAL A 10 8.41 -39.01 -1.34
N GLY A 11 7.91 -39.45 -2.50
CA GLY A 11 7.08 -38.64 -3.39
C GLY A 11 5.70 -38.40 -2.78
N GLY A 12 5.45 -37.18 -2.32
CA GLY A 12 4.14 -36.72 -1.92
C GLY A 12 3.37 -36.17 -3.11
N LEU A 13 2.54 -37.00 -3.71
CA LEU A 13 1.52 -36.60 -4.68
C LEU A 13 0.46 -35.76 -3.96
N VAL A 14 0.54 -34.44 -4.09
CA VAL A 14 -0.53 -33.56 -3.65
C VAL A 14 -1.61 -33.55 -4.74
N PHE A 15 -2.64 -34.35 -4.50
CA PHE A 15 -3.86 -34.40 -5.31
C PHE A 15 -4.63 -33.07 -5.10
N TRP A 16 -4.61 -32.19 -6.09
CA TRP A 16 -5.51 -31.05 -6.16
C TRP A 16 -6.91 -31.55 -6.51
N LEU A 17 -7.78 -31.67 -5.50
CA LEU A 17 -9.19 -31.90 -5.71
C LEU A 17 -9.86 -30.56 -5.99
N VAL A 18 -9.96 -30.19 -7.27
CA VAL A 18 -10.77 -29.07 -7.72
C VAL A 18 -12.22 -29.56 -7.73
N LEU A 19 -12.96 -29.24 -6.68
CA LEU A 19 -14.42 -29.39 -6.67
C LEU A 19 -15.02 -28.24 -7.48
N ALA A 20 -15.20 -28.49 -8.78
CA ALA A 20 -16.04 -27.66 -9.63
C ALA A 20 -17.51 -27.87 -9.22
N LEU A 21 -18.04 -26.95 -8.42
CA LEU A 21 -19.49 -26.87 -8.20
C LEU A 21 -20.13 -26.32 -9.47
N ASN A 22 -20.53 -27.24 -10.34
CA ASN A 22 -21.43 -26.97 -11.46
C ASN A 22 -22.82 -26.64 -10.90
N ILE A 23 -23.13 -25.35 -10.77
CA ILE A 23 -24.49 -24.89 -10.58
C ILE A 23 -25.10 -24.70 -11.98
N PRO A 24 -26.09 -25.51 -12.39
CA PRO A 24 -26.75 -25.28 -13.67
C PRO A 24 -27.71 -24.10 -13.51
N TYR A 25 -27.31 -22.94 -13.97
CA TYR A 25 -28.23 -21.83 -14.20
C TYR A 25 -29.16 -22.21 -15.37
N ARG A 26 -30.38 -22.68 -15.07
CA ARG A 26 -31.45 -22.81 -16.05
C ARG A 26 -31.99 -21.41 -16.36
N ILE A 27 -31.53 -20.80 -17.41
CA ILE A 27 -32.21 -19.66 -18.02
C ILE A 27 -33.36 -20.25 -18.87
N THR A 28 -34.57 -20.17 -18.34
CA THR A 28 -35.78 -20.45 -19.12
C THR A 28 -36.05 -19.20 -19.98
N ALA A 29 -35.52 -19.17 -21.17
CA ALA A 29 -35.88 -18.18 -22.16
C ALA A 29 -37.19 -18.64 -22.82
N THR A 30 -38.28 -17.94 -22.52
CA THR A 30 -39.52 -18.03 -23.27
C THR A 30 -39.32 -17.28 -24.61
N PRO A 31 -39.53 -17.88 -25.76
CA PRO A 31 -39.47 -17.16 -27.02
C PRO A 31 -40.77 -16.39 -27.22
N GLU A 32 -40.78 -15.11 -26.85
CA GLU A 32 -41.81 -14.20 -27.38
C GLU A 32 -41.40 -13.82 -28.80
N THR A 33 -42.15 -14.39 -29.74
CA THR A 33 -42.07 -14.03 -31.14
C THR A 33 -42.81 -12.68 -31.34
N THR A 34 -42.08 -11.59 -31.09
CA THR A 34 -42.53 -10.27 -31.48
C THR A 34 -42.01 -9.95 -32.86
N SER A 35 -42.84 -10.03 -33.85
CA SER A 35 -42.58 -9.50 -35.20
C SER A 35 -42.42 -7.98 -35.11
N ALA A 36 -41.14 -7.55 -34.89
CA ALA A 36 -40.82 -6.14 -34.99
C ALA A 36 -40.60 -5.78 -36.44
N THR A 37 -41.51 -4.98 -36.96
CA THR A 37 -41.37 -4.24 -38.21
C THR A 37 -40.06 -3.47 -38.17
N MET A 38 -39.11 -3.78 -39.04
CA MET A 38 -37.90 -3.01 -39.23
C MET A 38 -38.26 -1.62 -39.74
N SER A 39 -38.44 -0.67 -38.82
CA SER A 39 -38.33 0.74 -39.18
C SER A 39 -36.84 1.03 -39.33
N GLU A 40 -36.46 1.31 -40.56
CA GLU A 40 -35.13 1.80 -40.95
C GLU A 40 -34.90 3.15 -40.24
N THR A 41 -34.40 3.09 -39.02
CA THR A 41 -34.01 4.28 -38.24
C THR A 41 -32.73 4.80 -38.88
N THR A 42 -32.86 5.89 -39.62
CA THR A 42 -31.71 6.70 -40.07
C THR A 42 -30.85 6.97 -38.85
N PRO A 43 -29.52 6.66 -38.85
CA PRO A 43 -28.64 6.92 -37.74
C PRO A 43 -28.65 8.43 -37.45
N ASP A 44 -29.06 8.80 -36.26
CA ASP A 44 -29.01 10.18 -35.75
C ASP A 44 -27.53 10.63 -35.79
N PRO A 45 -27.16 11.63 -36.58
CA PRO A 45 -25.80 12.15 -36.65
C PRO A 45 -25.35 12.84 -35.36
N SER A 46 -26.23 12.93 -34.34
CA SER A 46 -25.94 13.55 -33.05
C SER A 46 -25.26 12.63 -32.03
N LEU A 47 -24.96 11.38 -32.35
CA LEU A 47 -24.05 10.57 -31.55
C LEU A 47 -22.59 11.07 -31.78
N MET A 48 -22.36 12.37 -31.51
CA MET A 48 -21.03 12.88 -31.29
C MET A 48 -20.37 12.03 -30.19
N SER A 49 -19.38 11.26 -30.59
CA SER A 49 -18.54 10.49 -29.67
C SER A 49 -18.12 11.43 -28.55
N ALA A 50 -18.51 11.12 -27.30
CA ALA A 50 -18.05 11.91 -26.16
C ALA A 50 -16.53 12.03 -26.24
N PRO A 51 -15.95 13.19 -25.93
CA PRO A 51 -14.50 13.34 -25.94
C PRO A 51 -13.88 12.27 -25.02
N PRO A 52 -12.73 11.71 -25.39
CA PRO A 52 -12.07 10.71 -24.57
C PRO A 52 -11.87 11.27 -23.14
N ALA A 53 -12.19 10.47 -22.14
CA ALA A 53 -11.99 10.89 -20.75
C ALA A 53 -10.50 11.11 -20.48
N ASP A 54 -10.17 12.15 -19.74
CA ASP A 54 -8.80 12.42 -19.32
C ASP A 54 -8.26 11.28 -18.45
N MET A 55 -7.01 10.93 -18.66
CA MET A 55 -6.25 9.99 -17.85
C MET A 55 -5.30 10.76 -16.91
N SER A 56 -4.98 10.17 -15.77
CA SER A 56 -4.00 10.72 -14.83
C SER A 56 -2.63 10.12 -15.08
N ALA A 57 -1.61 10.96 -15.22
CA ALA A 57 -0.21 10.54 -15.24
C ALA A 57 0.27 10.22 -13.82
N TRP A 58 1.16 9.24 -13.70
CA TRP A 58 1.72 8.85 -12.41
C TRP A 58 2.80 9.83 -11.95
N VAL A 59 2.60 10.46 -10.79
CA VAL A 59 3.58 11.34 -10.17
C VAL A 59 4.65 10.49 -9.50
N THR A 60 5.89 10.64 -9.93
CA THR A 60 7.05 9.87 -9.44
C THR A 60 7.91 10.66 -8.45
N ASP A 61 7.85 12.00 -8.50
CA ASP A 61 8.63 12.88 -7.63
C ASP A 61 7.95 14.24 -7.51
N ILE A 62 8.22 14.94 -6.38
CA ILE A 62 7.85 16.35 -6.19
C ILE A 62 9.11 17.11 -5.78
N ARG A 63 9.35 18.24 -6.42
CA ARG A 63 10.51 19.10 -6.18
C ARG A 63 10.09 20.54 -5.83
N PRO A 64 10.94 21.28 -5.10
CA PRO A 64 10.67 22.68 -4.81
C PRO A 64 10.45 23.49 -6.10
N GLY A 65 9.48 24.39 -6.08
CA GLY A 65 9.32 25.44 -7.07
C GLY A 65 10.16 26.68 -6.75
N PRO A 66 9.99 27.77 -7.51
CA PRO A 66 10.73 29.01 -7.28
C PRO A 66 10.32 29.77 -6.03
N ASP A 67 9.16 29.48 -5.46
CA ASP A 67 8.59 30.15 -4.28
C ASP A 67 7.79 29.17 -3.41
N ASP A 68 7.26 29.63 -2.29
CA ASP A 68 6.51 28.83 -1.32
C ASP A 68 5.07 28.48 -1.78
N HIS A 69 4.61 29.05 -2.87
CA HIS A 69 3.34 28.74 -3.54
C HIS A 69 3.50 27.75 -4.69
N SER A 70 4.68 27.23 -4.92
CA SER A 70 4.94 26.43 -6.10
C SER A 70 5.78 25.17 -5.80
N ALA A 71 5.52 24.14 -6.59
CA ALA A 71 6.31 22.92 -6.65
C ALA A 71 6.35 22.42 -8.10
N VAL A 72 7.20 21.43 -8.37
CA VAL A 72 7.29 20.76 -9.66
C VAL A 72 6.93 19.31 -9.47
N LEU A 73 5.88 18.87 -10.17
CA LEU A 73 5.49 17.47 -10.24
C LEU A 73 6.27 16.79 -11.36
N ARG A 74 7.03 15.76 -11.04
CA ARG A 74 7.64 14.89 -12.03
C ARG A 74 6.74 13.69 -12.27
N VAL A 75 6.36 13.48 -13.52
CA VAL A 75 5.45 12.40 -13.91
C VAL A 75 6.03 11.55 -15.01
N ASP A 76 5.63 10.30 -15.07
CA ASP A 76 5.84 9.45 -16.23
C ASP A 76 4.67 9.66 -17.19
N LEU A 77 4.90 10.37 -18.27
CA LEU A 77 3.90 10.73 -19.24
C LEU A 77 4.14 10.00 -20.57
N PRO A 78 3.12 9.40 -21.21
CA PRO A 78 3.27 8.89 -22.57
C PRO A 78 3.72 9.98 -23.55
N ALA A 79 4.73 9.72 -24.36
CA ALA A 79 5.24 10.68 -25.35
C ALA A 79 4.17 11.14 -26.37
N CYS A 80 3.09 10.38 -26.52
CA CYS A 80 1.95 10.66 -27.36
C CYS A 80 0.75 11.26 -26.61
N ALA A 81 0.91 11.65 -25.34
CA ALA A 81 -0.14 12.31 -24.56
C ALA A 81 -0.53 13.63 -25.21
N VAL A 82 -1.82 13.90 -25.27
CA VAL A 82 -2.37 15.13 -25.85
C VAL A 82 -2.85 16.04 -24.72
N GLU A 83 -2.57 17.33 -24.84
CA GLU A 83 -2.99 18.39 -23.92
C GLU A 83 -2.71 18.09 -22.43
N PRO A 84 -1.48 17.68 -22.08
CA PRO A 84 -1.18 17.42 -20.68
C PRO A 84 -1.24 18.72 -19.87
N HIS A 85 -1.96 18.68 -18.74
CA HIS A 85 -2.13 19.84 -17.87
C HIS A 85 -2.19 19.45 -16.40
N THR A 86 -1.84 20.39 -15.52
CA THR A 86 -1.90 20.20 -14.08
C THR A 86 -3.32 20.46 -13.57
N GLN A 87 -3.88 19.56 -12.77
CA GLN A 87 -5.09 19.76 -12.02
C GLN A 87 -4.76 19.89 -10.53
N ILE A 88 -5.22 20.97 -9.89
CA ILE A 88 -4.96 21.25 -8.49
C ILE A 88 -6.27 21.61 -7.79
N THR A 89 -6.52 20.99 -6.64
CA THR A 89 -7.62 21.33 -5.74
C THR A 89 -7.05 21.61 -4.36
N GLU A 90 -7.27 22.81 -3.86
CA GLU A 90 -6.79 23.22 -2.56
C GLU A 90 -7.89 23.13 -1.49
N ALA A 91 -7.55 22.56 -0.34
CA ALA A 91 -8.30 22.63 0.88
C ALA A 91 -7.42 23.20 2.00
N ALA A 92 -8.03 23.60 3.12
CA ALA A 92 -7.32 24.21 4.24
C ALA A 92 -6.17 23.35 4.79
N GLY A 93 -6.34 22.02 4.77
CA GLY A 93 -5.37 21.08 5.36
C GLY A 93 -4.60 20.25 4.34
N ARG A 94 -4.87 20.34 3.04
CA ARG A 94 -4.24 19.50 2.02
C ARG A 94 -4.34 20.11 0.63
N ILE A 95 -3.54 19.60 -0.28
CA ILE A 95 -3.57 19.91 -1.71
C ILE A 95 -3.73 18.58 -2.45
N ASP A 96 -4.74 18.47 -3.29
CA ASP A 96 -4.89 17.35 -4.22
C ASP A 96 -4.33 17.82 -5.57
N ALA A 97 -3.32 17.12 -6.10
CA ALA A 97 -2.64 17.49 -7.32
C ALA A 97 -2.44 16.30 -8.26
N GLY A 98 -2.53 16.55 -9.54
CA GLY A 98 -2.29 15.56 -10.57
C GLY A 98 -1.97 16.18 -11.91
N VAL A 99 -1.55 15.37 -12.84
CA VAL A 99 -1.38 15.77 -14.24
C VAL A 99 -2.33 14.92 -15.07
N LEU A 100 -3.24 15.57 -15.75
CA LEU A 100 -4.21 14.94 -16.64
C LEU A 100 -3.77 15.08 -18.09
N PHE A 101 -4.14 14.11 -18.92
CA PHE A 101 -3.86 14.13 -20.34
C PHE A 101 -4.89 13.30 -21.10
N GLN A 102 -5.08 13.60 -22.38
CA GLN A 102 -5.89 12.75 -23.25
C GLN A 102 -5.02 11.63 -23.83
N PRO A 103 -5.45 10.37 -23.71
CA PRO A 103 -4.70 9.25 -24.23
C PRO A 103 -4.75 9.24 -25.76
N ARG A 104 -3.61 8.97 -26.39
CA ARG A 104 -3.52 8.69 -27.81
C ARG A 104 -2.84 7.34 -28.00
N ASN A 105 -3.49 6.47 -28.75
CA ASN A 105 -2.92 5.15 -29.04
C ASN A 105 -1.91 5.25 -30.18
N GLY A 106 -0.76 4.58 -30.01
CA GLY A 106 0.27 4.49 -31.03
C GLY A 106 1.42 3.58 -30.59
N PRO A 107 2.13 2.97 -31.54
CA PRO A 107 3.22 2.04 -31.21
C PRO A 107 4.40 2.68 -30.48
N ASP A 108 4.55 4.00 -30.58
CA ASP A 108 5.69 4.75 -30.01
C ASP A 108 5.36 5.54 -28.74
N CYS A 109 4.24 5.20 -28.06
CA CYS A 109 3.82 5.85 -26.81
C CYS A 109 4.66 5.43 -25.60
N LYS A 110 5.98 5.63 -25.64
CA LYS A 110 6.85 5.35 -24.50
C LYS A 110 6.61 6.34 -23.37
N GLN A 111 6.76 5.87 -22.13
CA GLN A 111 6.74 6.75 -20.96
C GLN A 111 8.00 7.62 -20.93
N VAL A 112 7.82 8.91 -20.71
CA VAL A 112 8.91 9.90 -20.64
C VAL A 112 8.75 10.70 -19.35
N PRO A 113 9.77 10.78 -18.49
CA PRO A 113 9.76 11.65 -17.33
C PRO A 113 9.61 13.10 -17.76
N THR A 114 8.54 13.74 -17.31
CA THR A 114 8.20 15.12 -17.68
C THR A 114 7.88 15.93 -16.42
N ASP A 115 8.29 17.19 -16.40
CA ASP A 115 8.10 18.09 -15.27
C ASP A 115 6.92 19.02 -15.53
N PHE A 116 6.02 19.15 -14.54
CA PHE A 116 4.86 20.03 -14.59
C PHE A 116 4.86 21.00 -13.41
N PRO A 117 4.67 22.30 -13.63
CA PRO A 117 4.56 23.25 -12.54
C PRO A 117 3.23 23.06 -11.79
N MET A 118 3.30 23.00 -10.48
CA MET A 118 2.18 23.10 -9.55
C MET A 118 2.21 24.49 -8.93
N LYS A 119 1.10 25.23 -8.98
CA LYS A 119 0.94 26.54 -8.33
C LYS A 119 -0.29 26.53 -7.46
N THR A 120 -0.17 27.07 -6.25
CA THR A 120 -1.24 27.16 -5.25
C THR A 120 -1.55 28.62 -4.93
N ALA A 121 -2.81 28.90 -4.58
CA ALA A 121 -3.24 30.24 -4.18
C ALA A 121 -2.70 30.63 -2.81
N ALA A 122 -2.59 29.65 -1.87
CA ALA A 122 -1.98 29.85 -0.57
C ALA A 122 -0.61 29.13 -0.49
N PRO A 123 0.32 29.58 0.38
CA PRO A 123 1.60 28.89 0.57
C PRO A 123 1.41 27.40 0.84
N ILE A 124 2.22 26.55 0.22
CA ILE A 124 2.14 25.11 0.39
C ILE A 124 2.45 24.76 1.87
N GLY A 125 3.52 25.30 2.41
CA GLY A 125 3.89 25.14 3.82
C GLY A 125 3.98 23.66 4.22
N LYS A 126 3.31 23.30 5.32
CA LYS A 126 3.22 21.92 5.81
C LYS A 126 2.00 21.12 5.29
N ARG A 127 1.23 21.70 4.38
CA ARG A 127 0.09 20.98 3.79
C ARG A 127 0.58 19.79 2.98
N PRO A 128 0.08 18.57 3.25
CA PRO A 128 0.40 17.43 2.43
C PRO A 128 -0.17 17.60 1.01
N VAL A 129 0.56 17.10 0.03
CA VAL A 129 0.14 17.01 -1.36
C VAL A 129 -0.24 15.56 -1.66
N LEU A 130 -1.48 15.34 -2.02
CA LEU A 130 -2.02 14.04 -2.40
C LEU A 130 -1.94 13.90 -3.93
N VAL A 131 -1.37 12.79 -4.37
CA VAL A 131 -1.23 12.43 -5.79
C VAL A 131 -1.57 10.95 -5.99
N ASN A 132 -1.69 10.50 -7.23
CA ASN A 132 -1.82 9.07 -7.58
C ASN A 132 -2.93 8.33 -6.82
N ALA A 133 -4.07 8.97 -6.59
CA ALA A 133 -5.22 8.41 -5.87
C ALA A 133 -4.90 7.93 -4.42
N GLY A 134 -3.93 8.56 -3.75
CA GLY A 134 -3.69 8.31 -2.33
C GLY A 134 -2.24 8.35 -1.86
N ASP A 135 -1.29 8.56 -2.76
CA ASP A 135 0.09 8.85 -2.37
C ASP A 135 0.16 10.24 -1.74
N THR A 136 0.71 10.31 -0.55
CA THR A 136 0.89 11.57 0.17
C THR A 136 2.35 12.00 0.14
N TRP A 137 2.58 13.26 -0.17
CA TRP A 137 3.90 13.89 -0.14
C TRP A 137 3.89 15.08 0.81
N GLY A 138 4.99 15.31 1.49
CA GLY A 138 5.16 16.43 2.41
C GLY A 138 6.49 17.12 2.23
N LEU A 139 6.50 18.44 2.47
CA LEU A 139 7.72 19.21 2.57
C LEU A 139 8.29 19.07 3.98
N THR A 140 9.45 18.44 4.08
CA THR A 140 10.20 18.24 5.32
C THR A 140 11.40 19.18 5.41
N SER A 141 12.12 19.16 6.52
CA SER A 141 13.38 19.92 6.67
C SER A 141 14.47 19.54 5.66
N THR A 142 14.37 18.33 5.07
CA THR A 142 15.33 17.82 4.07
C THR A 142 14.80 17.86 2.64
N GLY A 143 13.64 18.48 2.41
CA GLY A 143 12.99 18.57 1.09
C GLY A 143 11.70 17.77 1.00
N TRP A 144 11.19 17.60 -0.20
CA TRP A 144 9.99 16.82 -0.47
C TRP A 144 10.24 15.34 -0.26
N LYS A 145 9.29 14.67 0.41
CA LYS A 145 9.32 13.21 0.63
C LYS A 145 7.94 12.62 0.43
N LYS A 146 7.91 11.42 -0.13
CA LYS A 146 6.72 10.56 -0.06
C LYS A 146 6.55 10.12 1.39
N CYS A 147 5.38 10.40 1.95
CA CYS A 147 5.06 10.10 3.34
C CYS A 147 4.61 8.63 3.48
N ASP A 148 4.99 8.01 4.57
CA ASP A 148 4.41 6.74 4.96
C ASP A 148 2.95 6.95 5.40
N LYS A 149 2.09 5.95 5.18
CA LYS A 149 0.65 6.04 5.52
C LYS A 149 0.38 6.11 7.02
N ILE A 150 1.27 5.55 7.82
CA ILE A 150 1.13 5.45 9.27
C ILE A 150 2.05 6.46 9.94
N LEU A 151 3.31 6.51 9.52
CA LEU A 151 4.35 7.34 10.13
C LEU A 151 4.34 8.79 9.64
N GLY A 152 3.58 9.08 8.57
CA GLY A 152 3.59 10.41 7.98
C GLY A 152 4.88 10.75 7.24
N CYS A 153 5.18 12.03 7.11
CA CYS A 153 6.34 12.52 6.36
C CYS A 153 7.60 12.68 7.23
N GLU A 154 7.44 12.78 8.53
CA GLU A 154 8.50 12.93 9.52
C GLU A 154 8.30 11.87 10.61
N PRO A 155 8.77 10.62 10.37
CA PRO A 155 8.68 9.56 11.36
C PRO A 155 9.32 9.96 12.69
N PRO A 156 8.74 9.55 13.84
CA PRO A 156 9.32 9.80 15.15
C PRO A 156 10.74 9.25 15.27
N THR A 157 11.61 9.97 15.97
CA THR A 157 12.99 9.50 16.26
C THR A 157 13.02 8.48 17.41
N ASP A 158 12.01 8.49 18.25
CA ASP A 158 11.79 7.46 19.28
C ASP A 158 11.16 6.24 18.62
N HIS A 159 11.89 5.14 18.54
CA HIS A 159 11.39 3.90 17.96
C HIS A 159 10.25 3.27 18.76
N CYS A 160 10.09 3.63 20.03
CA CYS A 160 8.98 3.18 20.87
C CYS A 160 7.72 4.05 20.74
N ASP A 161 7.75 5.07 19.88
CA ASP A 161 6.56 5.88 19.61
C ASP A 161 5.42 5.01 19.07
N GLN A 162 4.19 5.38 19.45
CA GLN A 162 2.98 4.66 19.08
C GLN A 162 2.81 4.53 17.55
N ALA A 163 3.32 5.48 16.77
CA ALA A 163 3.26 5.41 15.32
C ALA A 163 4.07 4.23 14.77
N TRP A 164 5.27 3.96 15.32
CA TRP A 164 6.06 2.80 14.95
C TRP A 164 5.42 1.48 15.37
N VAL A 165 4.78 1.46 16.56
CA VAL A 165 4.03 0.29 17.03
C VAL A 165 2.84 0.01 16.11
N ALA A 166 2.09 1.05 15.73
CA ALA A 166 0.97 0.94 14.80
C ALA A 166 1.39 0.37 13.43
N GLN A 167 2.60 0.66 12.96
CA GLN A 167 3.14 0.05 11.74
C GLN A 167 3.32 -1.48 11.88
N VAL A 168 3.76 -1.95 13.07
CA VAL A 168 3.86 -3.40 13.36
C VAL A 168 2.47 -4.03 13.37
N GLU A 169 1.50 -3.41 14.01
CA GLU A 169 0.10 -3.88 14.07
C GLU A 169 -0.50 -3.97 12.67
N PHE A 170 -0.32 -2.93 11.85
CA PHE A 170 -0.79 -2.90 10.46
C PHE A 170 -0.13 -3.99 9.61
N SER A 171 1.19 -4.17 9.74
CA SER A 171 1.94 -5.20 9.00
C SER A 171 1.57 -6.63 9.43
N ALA A 172 1.10 -6.80 10.65
CA ALA A 172 0.65 -8.07 11.21
C ALA A 172 -0.86 -8.31 11.02
N GLU A 173 -1.56 -7.42 10.30
CA GLU A 173 -3.02 -7.46 10.09
C GLU A 173 -3.80 -7.58 11.40
N ALA A 174 -3.36 -6.84 12.44
CA ALA A 174 -4.04 -6.83 13.73
C ALA A 174 -5.40 -6.12 13.59
N GLU A 175 -6.44 -6.74 14.15
CA GLU A 175 -7.82 -6.18 14.10
C GLU A 175 -7.97 -4.96 15.02
N HIS A 176 -7.28 -4.98 16.15
CA HIS A 176 -7.34 -3.95 17.17
C HIS A 176 -5.94 -3.61 17.69
N PRO A 177 -5.75 -2.42 18.26
CA PRO A 177 -4.52 -2.07 18.93
C PRO A 177 -4.14 -3.12 19.97
N GLY A 178 -2.90 -3.55 19.92
CA GLY A 178 -2.32 -4.52 20.85
C GLY A 178 -1.80 -3.88 22.13
N THR A 179 -0.88 -4.57 22.81
CA THR A 179 -0.25 -4.07 24.04
C THR A 179 1.26 -4.19 23.94
N THR A 180 1.97 -3.07 23.96
CA THR A 180 3.43 -3.05 24.10
C THR A 180 3.80 -3.50 25.52
N ARG A 181 4.59 -4.56 25.62
CA ARG A 181 5.07 -5.12 26.89
C ARG A 181 6.44 -4.60 27.28
N ALA A 182 7.29 -4.44 26.29
CA ALA A 182 8.60 -3.81 26.46
C ALA A 182 9.04 -3.21 25.13
N CYS A 183 9.76 -2.11 25.21
CA CYS A 183 10.37 -1.46 24.07
C CYS A 183 11.63 -0.73 24.50
N ASP A 184 12.66 -0.78 23.66
CA ASP A 184 13.80 0.13 23.65
C ASP A 184 14.11 0.53 22.20
N GLN A 185 15.21 1.25 21.95
CA GLN A 185 15.56 1.71 20.60
C GLN A 185 15.87 0.57 19.62
N ASN A 186 16.12 -0.65 20.10
CA ASN A 186 16.55 -1.79 19.28
C ASN A 186 15.54 -2.95 19.27
N TRP A 187 14.68 -3.04 20.32
CA TRP A 187 13.83 -4.19 20.54
C TRP A 187 12.41 -3.78 20.93
N LEU A 188 11.43 -4.49 20.38
CA LEU A 188 10.01 -4.32 20.70
C LEU A 188 9.41 -5.70 21.02
N ILE A 189 8.72 -5.80 22.17
CA ILE A 189 7.85 -6.91 22.52
C ILE A 189 6.41 -6.39 22.52
N HIS A 190 5.58 -6.94 21.65
CA HIS A 190 4.22 -6.45 21.46
C HIS A 190 3.23 -7.62 21.36
N ASP A 191 2.15 -7.56 22.14
CA ASP A 191 1.06 -8.52 22.09
C ASP A 191 0.01 -8.04 21.09
N LEU A 192 -0.21 -8.82 20.03
CA LEU A 192 -1.18 -8.51 18.99
C LEU A 192 -2.55 -9.03 19.38
N ARG A 193 -3.58 -8.20 19.19
CA ARG A 193 -4.97 -8.64 19.19
C ARG A 193 -5.35 -9.10 17.79
N ARG A 194 -5.55 -10.40 17.67
CA ARG A 194 -5.98 -11.03 16.41
C ARG A 194 -7.50 -11.09 16.31
N HIS A 195 -7.99 -11.45 15.12
CA HIS A 195 -9.41 -11.67 14.87
C HIS A 195 -10.05 -12.63 15.88
N SER A 196 -11.35 -12.45 16.13
CA SER A 196 -12.12 -13.29 17.05
C SER A 196 -11.94 -14.77 16.72
N GLY A 197 -11.58 -15.57 17.74
CA GLY A 197 -11.31 -16.99 17.59
C GLY A 197 -9.85 -17.37 17.34
N GLN A 198 -8.96 -16.43 17.14
CA GLN A 198 -7.52 -16.67 17.09
C GLN A 198 -6.87 -16.43 18.46
N ALA A 199 -5.90 -17.30 18.80
CA ALA A 199 -5.14 -17.10 20.02
C ALA A 199 -4.32 -15.79 19.95
N PRO A 200 -4.21 -15.04 21.06
CA PRO A 200 -3.30 -13.91 21.16
C PRO A 200 -1.89 -14.31 20.75
N ALA A 201 -1.17 -13.39 20.12
CA ALA A 201 0.20 -13.65 19.68
C ALA A 201 1.13 -12.55 20.17
N ARG A 202 2.28 -12.95 20.68
CA ARG A 202 3.37 -12.04 21.01
C ARG A 202 4.37 -12.00 19.88
N VAL A 203 4.60 -10.80 19.36
CA VAL A 203 5.62 -10.52 18.35
C VAL A 203 6.82 -9.90 19.03
N VAL A 204 8.00 -10.40 18.68
CA VAL A 204 9.28 -9.82 19.09
C VAL A 204 9.98 -9.30 17.85
N SER A 205 10.27 -8.02 17.85
CA SER A 205 10.84 -7.33 16.70
C SER A 205 12.16 -6.65 17.05
N ARG A 206 13.02 -6.53 16.05
CA ARG A 206 14.28 -5.79 16.12
C ARG A 206 14.23 -4.61 15.18
N TRP A 207 14.83 -3.49 15.60
CA TRP A 207 14.96 -2.32 14.73
C TRP A 207 15.90 -2.60 13.55
N ALA A 208 15.45 -2.32 12.34
CA ALA A 208 16.18 -2.56 11.10
C ALA A 208 16.59 -1.27 10.38
N GLY A 209 16.68 -0.14 11.10
CA GLY A 209 17.06 1.16 10.55
C GLY A 209 15.94 1.99 9.95
N ASN A 210 14.90 1.35 9.42
CA ASN A 210 13.74 2.02 8.82
C ASN A 210 12.39 1.48 9.32
N GLY A 211 12.41 0.67 10.38
CA GLY A 211 11.20 0.10 10.98
C GLY A 211 11.48 -1.15 11.79
N TRP A 212 10.45 -1.63 12.46
CA TRP A 212 10.47 -2.86 13.24
C TRP A 212 10.37 -4.07 12.32
N MET A 213 11.31 -4.99 12.44
CA MET A 213 11.30 -6.28 11.73
C MET A 213 11.03 -7.39 12.72
N SER A 214 9.92 -8.11 12.55
CA SER A 214 9.58 -9.28 13.35
C SER A 214 10.59 -10.41 13.10
N PHE A 215 11.13 -10.99 14.17
CA PHE A 215 12.08 -12.10 14.09
C PHE A 215 11.63 -13.34 14.88
N ALA A 216 10.74 -13.18 15.86
CA ALA A 216 10.23 -14.27 16.66
C ALA A 216 8.76 -14.06 17.05
N SER A 217 8.07 -15.18 17.31
CA SER A 217 6.74 -15.19 17.89
C SER A 217 6.76 -16.12 19.11
N ALA A 218 6.55 -15.55 20.30
CA ALA A 218 6.52 -16.29 21.55
C ALA A 218 5.08 -16.69 21.91
N LYS A 219 4.71 -17.95 21.67
CA LYS A 219 3.34 -18.45 21.92
C LYS A 219 3.02 -18.60 23.39
N GLY A 220 3.96 -19.14 24.17
CA GLY A 220 3.85 -19.23 25.64
C GLY A 220 4.21 -17.91 26.33
N GLY A 221 4.73 -16.95 25.59
CA GLY A 221 5.01 -15.60 26.05
C GLY A 221 6.25 -15.44 26.90
N GLY A 222 7.04 -16.49 27.11
CA GLY A 222 8.16 -16.47 28.06
C GLY A 222 9.50 -16.06 27.46
N CYS A 223 10.42 -15.60 28.31
CA CYS A 223 11.78 -15.21 27.97
C CYS A 223 12.58 -16.35 27.31
N SER A 224 12.35 -17.61 27.74
CA SER A 224 13.05 -18.79 27.22
C SER A 224 12.79 -19.01 25.73
N GLU A 225 11.58 -18.76 25.25
CA GLU A 225 11.26 -18.88 23.82
C GLU A 225 12.01 -17.84 22.98
N ILE A 226 12.11 -16.63 23.49
CA ILE A 226 12.80 -15.53 22.82
C ILE A 226 14.31 -15.82 22.75
N LEU A 227 14.88 -16.22 23.88
CA LEU A 227 16.32 -16.54 23.99
C LEU A 227 16.73 -17.77 23.19
N ALA A 228 15.79 -18.70 22.94
CA ALA A 228 16.05 -19.85 22.09
C ALA A 228 16.28 -19.45 20.60
N VAL A 229 15.67 -18.34 20.17
CA VAL A 229 15.82 -17.80 18.80
C VAL A 229 16.94 -16.77 18.73
N GLU A 230 17.07 -15.92 19.76
CA GLU A 230 18.06 -14.84 19.84
C GLU A 230 18.72 -14.85 21.22
N PRO A 231 19.81 -15.59 21.38
CA PRO A 231 20.53 -15.70 22.66
C PRO A 231 21.08 -14.35 23.18
N ALA A 232 21.31 -13.38 22.30
CA ALA A 232 21.78 -12.04 22.66
C ALA A 232 20.65 -11.07 23.04
N PHE A 233 19.39 -11.54 23.06
CA PHE A 233 18.25 -10.69 23.43
C PHE A 233 18.38 -10.18 24.89
N PRO A 234 18.10 -8.88 25.15
CA PRO A 234 18.21 -8.31 26.49
C PRO A 234 17.20 -8.94 27.46
N THR A 235 17.66 -9.75 28.41
CA THR A 235 16.82 -10.50 29.34
C THR A 235 15.92 -9.61 30.21
N HIS A 236 16.35 -8.37 30.49
CA HIS A 236 15.55 -7.43 31.29
C HIS A 236 14.24 -7.02 30.61
N LEU A 237 14.15 -7.11 29.27
CA LEU A 237 12.92 -6.80 28.53
C LEU A 237 11.88 -7.93 28.61
N CYS A 238 12.29 -9.16 28.93
CA CYS A 238 11.40 -10.33 28.94
C CYS A 238 11.22 -11.01 30.31
N GLN A 239 11.88 -10.55 31.37
CA GLN A 239 11.88 -11.20 32.68
C GLN A 239 10.51 -11.39 33.33
N ASN A 240 9.59 -10.45 33.11
CA ASN A 240 8.30 -10.40 33.80
C ASN A 240 7.11 -10.51 32.83
N LEU A 241 7.30 -11.15 31.70
CA LEU A 241 6.24 -11.31 30.71
C LEU A 241 5.19 -12.32 31.20
N THR A 242 3.96 -11.87 31.28
CA THR A 242 2.78 -12.76 31.40
C THR A 242 2.44 -13.35 30.03
N PRO A 243 1.74 -14.48 29.95
CA PRO A 243 1.21 -14.97 28.68
C PRO A 243 0.46 -13.88 27.90
N PRO A 244 0.49 -13.88 26.56
CA PRO A 244 -0.28 -12.93 25.76
C PRO A 244 -1.78 -13.10 26.00
N SER A 245 -2.52 -12.00 26.14
CA SER A 245 -3.94 -11.96 26.47
C SER A 245 -4.75 -11.18 25.43
#